data_e7d540903b3abd1c835b62b9952bbf98
#
_entry.id   e7d540903b3abd1c835b62b9952bbf98
#
_cell.length_a   1.000
_cell.length_b   1.000
_cell.length_c   1.000
_cell.angle_alpha   90.00
_cell.angle_beta   90.00
_cell.angle_gamma   90.00
#
_symmetry.space_group_name_H-M   'P 1'
#
loop_
_entity.id
_entity.type
_entity.pdbx_description
1 polymer ?
#
loop_
_entity_poly.entity_id
_entity_poly.type
_entity_poly.pdbx_seq_one_letter_code
_entity_poly.pdbx_strand_id
1 'polypeptide(L)'
;MKILVFGAGVLGCNLARNFFRAGKDVTLLARGNWAAEIQKNGLRIKDKFLPRISVSRIPVVTELKPEDRYDVIFVVLRYTQLGTILETLRENQTKNIVFVGNNVRAEALAADLPEKNVLFAFASS
;
A
#
# COMPACT_ATOMS: atom_id res chain seq x y z
N MET A 1 -5.99 -6.31 13.25
CA MET A 1 -5.11 -5.24 12.74
C MET A 1 -5.61 -4.77 11.39
N LYS A 2 -5.81 -3.49 11.25
CA LYS A 2 -6.29 -2.89 10.01
C LYS A 2 -5.11 -2.35 9.21
N ILE A 3 -4.93 -2.85 7.98
CA ILE A 3 -3.77 -2.57 7.13
C ILE A 3 -4.21 -1.83 5.87
N LEU A 4 -3.50 -0.76 5.52
CA LEU A 4 -3.66 -0.10 4.23
C LEU A 4 -2.40 -0.34 3.41
N VAL A 5 -2.56 -0.79 2.16
CA VAL A 5 -1.48 -0.83 1.18
C VAL A 5 -1.69 0.36 0.25
N PHE A 6 -0.80 1.33 0.33
CA PHE A 6 -0.86 2.56 -0.44
C PHE A 6 0.00 2.41 -1.69
N GLY A 7 -0.64 2.10 -2.80
CA GLY A 7 0.03 1.90 -4.07
C GLY A 7 -0.33 0.57 -4.70
N ALA A 8 -0.99 0.61 -5.85
CA ALA A 8 -1.51 -0.56 -6.53
C ALA A 8 -0.69 -0.96 -7.77
N GLY A 9 0.62 -0.80 -7.69
CA GLY A 9 1.54 -1.36 -8.67
C GLY A 9 1.73 -2.86 -8.42
N VAL A 10 2.63 -3.47 -9.17
CA VAL A 10 2.85 -4.93 -9.08
C VAL A 10 3.21 -5.36 -7.65
N LEU A 11 4.15 -4.66 -7.04
CA LEU A 11 4.61 -5.01 -5.69
C LEU A 11 3.50 -4.78 -4.64
N GLY A 12 2.79 -3.65 -4.73
CA GLY A 12 1.70 -3.36 -3.81
C GLY A 12 0.55 -4.35 -3.92
N CYS A 13 0.18 -4.72 -5.14
CA CYS A 13 -0.87 -5.71 -5.37
C CYS A 13 -0.50 -7.09 -4.82
N ASN A 14 0.75 -7.50 -5.00
CA ASN A 14 1.22 -8.77 -4.45
C ASN A 14 1.22 -8.76 -2.92
N LEU A 15 1.65 -7.65 -2.33
CA LEU A 15 1.65 -7.50 -0.87
C LEU A 15 0.23 -7.56 -0.31
N ALA A 16 -0.70 -6.82 -0.94
CA ALA A 16 -2.10 -6.82 -0.52
C ALA A 16 -2.73 -8.21 -0.64
N ARG A 17 -2.45 -8.92 -1.72
CA ARG A 17 -2.94 -10.29 -1.90
C ARG A 17 -2.42 -11.21 -0.80
N ASN A 18 -1.14 -11.10 -0.45
CA ASN A 18 -0.55 -11.94 0.57
C ASN A 18 -1.19 -11.71 1.93
N PHE A 19 -1.44 -10.46 2.29
CA PHE A 19 -2.17 -10.13 3.52
C PHE A 19 -3.60 -10.67 3.49
N PHE A 20 -4.27 -10.52 2.35
CA PHE A 20 -5.65 -10.98 2.20
C PHE A 20 -5.75 -12.50 2.36
N ARG A 21 -4.83 -13.24 1.74
CA ARG A 21 -4.79 -14.70 1.86
C ARG A 21 -4.46 -15.17 3.27
N ALA A 22 -3.71 -14.37 4.01
CA ALA A 22 -3.38 -14.67 5.40
C ALA A 22 -4.53 -14.34 6.37
N GLY A 23 -5.66 -13.90 5.86
CA GLY A 23 -6.81 -13.56 6.69
C GLY A 23 -6.71 -12.21 7.37
N LYS A 24 -5.82 -11.33 6.90
CA LYS A 24 -5.65 -10.00 7.48
C LYS A 24 -6.68 -9.03 6.93
N ASP A 25 -7.03 -8.03 7.75
CA ASP A 25 -7.93 -6.94 7.35
C ASP A 25 -7.12 -5.93 6.55
N VAL A 26 -7.07 -6.11 5.24
CA VAL A 26 -6.27 -5.28 4.32
C VAL A 26 -7.17 -4.52 3.37
N THR A 27 -6.81 -3.25 3.13
CA THR A 27 -7.44 -2.39 2.14
C THR A 27 -6.34 -1.92 1.18
N LEU A 28 -6.66 -1.87 -0.11
CA LEU A 28 -5.73 -1.42 -1.15
C LEU A 28 -6.14 -0.04 -1.63
N LEU A 29 -5.20 0.89 -1.66
CA LEU A 29 -5.44 2.21 -2.25
C LEU A 29 -4.98 2.20 -3.69
N ALA A 30 -5.91 2.46 -4.60
CA ALA A 30 -5.66 2.50 -6.04
C ALA A 30 -6.39 3.71 -6.62
N ARG A 31 -6.01 4.12 -7.82
CA ARG A 31 -6.59 5.31 -8.46
C ARG A 31 -7.11 5.04 -9.86
N GLY A 32 -8.07 5.87 -10.29
CA GLY A 32 -8.59 5.90 -11.65
C GLY A 32 -9.21 4.58 -12.10
N ASN A 33 -8.99 4.26 -13.36
CA ASN A 33 -9.57 3.06 -13.97
C ASN A 33 -9.13 1.76 -13.30
N TRP A 34 -7.90 1.73 -12.76
CA TRP A 34 -7.39 0.57 -12.06
C TRP A 34 -8.15 0.29 -10.78
N ALA A 35 -8.50 1.33 -10.03
CA ALA A 35 -9.33 1.18 -8.85
C ALA A 35 -10.71 0.63 -9.20
N ALA A 36 -11.35 1.16 -10.25
CA ALA A 36 -12.64 0.68 -10.72
C ALA A 36 -12.59 -0.78 -11.15
N GLU A 37 -11.52 -1.16 -11.84
CA GLU A 37 -11.31 -2.53 -12.30
C GLU A 37 -11.22 -3.51 -11.13
N ILE A 38 -10.45 -3.17 -10.12
CA ILE A 38 -10.30 -4.04 -8.94
C ILE A 38 -11.61 -4.12 -8.15
N GLN A 39 -12.32 -3.01 -8.01
CA GLN A 39 -13.62 -2.99 -7.32
C GLN A 39 -14.65 -3.87 -8.01
N LYS A 40 -14.64 -3.87 -9.33
CA LYS A 40 -15.61 -4.63 -10.13
C LYS A 40 -15.26 -6.12 -10.22
N ASN A 41 -14.02 -6.43 -10.51
CA ASN A 41 -13.59 -7.79 -10.87
C ASN A 41 -12.72 -8.47 -9.80
N GLY A 42 -12.36 -7.77 -8.74
CA GLY A 42 -11.39 -8.23 -7.77
C GLY A 42 -9.96 -8.04 -8.26
N LEU A 43 -9.00 -8.23 -7.38
CA LEU A 43 -7.60 -8.17 -7.73
C LEU A 43 -7.18 -9.48 -8.39
N ARG A 44 -6.80 -9.41 -9.65
CA ARG A 44 -6.36 -10.56 -10.44
C ARG A 44 -4.85 -10.58 -10.53
N ILE A 45 -4.26 -11.67 -10.08
CA ILE A 45 -2.81 -11.85 -10.17
C ILE A 45 -2.56 -13.19 -10.83
N LYS A 46 -1.79 -13.16 -11.94
CA LYS A 46 -1.38 -14.37 -12.63
C LYS A 46 -0.25 -15.02 -11.85
N ASP A 47 -0.43 -16.29 -11.53
CA ASP A 47 0.57 -17.04 -10.81
C ASP A 47 1.75 -17.36 -11.74
N LYS A 48 2.96 -17.15 -11.24
CA LYS A 48 4.18 -17.30 -12.03
C LYS A 48 4.45 -18.74 -12.43
N PHE A 49 4.05 -19.68 -11.60
CA PHE A 49 4.33 -21.11 -11.79
C PHE A 49 3.12 -21.96 -12.09
N LEU A 50 1.92 -21.39 -12.03
CA LEU A 50 0.68 -22.11 -12.28
C LEU A 50 -0.11 -21.41 -13.37
N PRO A 51 -0.74 -22.14 -14.30
CA PRO A 51 -1.51 -21.53 -15.39
C PRO A 51 -2.88 -21.07 -14.92
N ARG A 52 -2.95 -20.37 -13.81
CA ARG A 52 -4.21 -19.84 -13.32
C ARG A 52 -4.02 -18.44 -12.74
N ILE A 53 -5.11 -17.69 -12.78
CA ILE A 53 -5.18 -16.34 -12.24
C ILE A 53 -5.88 -16.42 -10.89
N SER A 54 -5.23 -15.91 -9.85
CA SER A 54 -5.89 -15.77 -8.56
C SER A 54 -6.73 -14.49 -8.53
N VAL A 55 -7.91 -14.55 -7.94
CA VAL A 55 -8.80 -13.40 -7.78
C VAL A 55 -9.02 -13.19 -6.29
N SER A 56 -8.73 -11.98 -5.82
CA SER A 56 -8.92 -11.61 -4.42
C SER A 56 -9.83 -10.39 -4.32
N ARG A 57 -10.91 -10.51 -3.57
CA ARG A 57 -11.90 -9.45 -3.38
C ARG A 57 -11.47 -8.50 -2.26
N ILE A 58 -10.37 -7.82 -2.47
CA ILE A 58 -9.80 -6.90 -1.50
C ILE A 58 -10.57 -5.57 -1.55
N PRO A 59 -10.94 -4.98 -0.39
CA PRO A 59 -11.53 -3.64 -0.37
C PRO A 59 -10.57 -2.62 -0.98
N VAL A 60 -11.10 -1.72 -1.79
CA VAL A 60 -10.31 -0.70 -2.49
C VAL A 60 -10.83 0.68 -2.12
N VAL A 61 -9.91 1.59 -1.79
CA VAL A 61 -10.21 3.01 -1.61
C VAL A 61 -9.38 3.81 -2.61
N THR A 62 -9.84 4.99 -2.95
CA THR A 62 -9.19 5.84 -3.94
C THR A 62 -8.40 6.99 -3.32
N GLU A 63 -8.59 7.24 -2.03
CA GLU A 63 -7.88 8.29 -1.31
C GLU A 63 -7.71 7.92 0.16
N LEU A 64 -6.74 8.55 0.80
CA LEU A 64 -6.53 8.44 2.24
C LEU A 64 -6.94 9.79 2.86
N LYS A 65 -8.03 9.78 3.61
CA LYS A 65 -8.54 10.98 4.27
C LYS A 65 -7.87 11.19 5.62
N PRO A 66 -7.76 12.43 6.12
CA PRO A 66 -7.17 12.68 7.43
C PRO A 66 -7.83 11.91 8.58
N GLU A 67 -9.14 11.70 8.50
CA GLU A 67 -9.90 10.98 9.53
C GLU A 67 -9.81 9.46 9.43
N ASP A 68 -9.30 8.92 8.33
CA ASP A 68 -9.14 7.48 8.17
C ASP A 68 -8.03 7.00 9.10
N ARG A 69 -8.27 5.88 9.78
CA ARG A 69 -7.31 5.34 10.74
C ARG A 69 -7.03 3.88 10.45
N TYR A 70 -5.76 3.58 10.26
CA TYR A 70 -5.26 2.21 10.10
C TYR A 70 -4.26 1.91 11.20
N ASP A 71 -4.01 0.65 11.46
CA ASP A 71 -2.96 0.26 12.40
C ASP A 71 -1.58 0.42 11.78
N VAL A 72 -1.48 0.18 10.47
CA VAL A 72 -0.24 0.36 9.71
C VAL A 72 -0.58 0.68 8.26
N ILE A 73 0.23 1.55 7.64
CA ILE A 73 0.17 1.86 6.22
C ILE A 73 1.47 1.41 5.56
N PHE A 74 1.36 0.54 4.56
CA PHE A 74 2.49 0.15 3.72
C PHE A 74 2.48 1.02 2.48
N VAL A 75 3.51 1.84 2.31
CA VAL A 75 3.64 2.75 1.17
C VAL A 75 4.53 2.07 0.13
N VAL A 76 3.93 1.66 -0.99
CA VAL A 76 4.60 0.92 -2.06
C VAL A 76 4.51 1.74 -3.33
N LEU A 77 5.34 2.76 -3.42
CA LEU A 77 5.28 3.73 -4.51
C LEU A 77 6.66 4.02 -5.06
N ARG A 78 6.68 4.53 -6.28
CA ARG A 78 7.91 5.01 -6.88
C ARG A 78 8.37 6.28 -6.16
N TYR A 79 9.66 6.43 -6.04
CA TYR A 79 10.29 7.58 -5.39
C TYR A 79 9.76 8.93 -5.88
N THR A 80 9.49 9.05 -7.18
CA THR A 80 9.00 10.29 -7.78
C THR A 80 7.61 10.73 -7.29
N GLN A 81 6.85 9.82 -6.69
CA GLN A 81 5.49 10.10 -6.23
C GLN A 81 5.42 10.44 -4.75
N LEU A 82 6.54 10.36 -4.03
CA LEU A 82 6.55 10.48 -2.57
C LEU A 82 6.23 11.87 -2.04
N GLY A 83 6.59 12.92 -2.78
CA GLY A 83 6.38 14.29 -2.31
C GLY A 83 4.93 14.61 -1.93
N THR A 84 3.99 14.29 -2.83
CA THR A 84 2.56 14.51 -2.59
C THR A 84 2.02 13.60 -1.50
N ILE A 85 2.51 12.38 -1.46
CA ILE A 85 2.05 11.36 -0.53
C ILE A 85 2.49 11.64 0.90
N LEU A 86 3.68 12.20 1.09
CA LEU A 86 4.17 12.54 2.42
C LEU A 86 3.25 13.53 3.13
N GLU A 87 2.71 14.51 2.40
CA GLU A 87 1.76 15.45 2.97
C GLU A 87 0.48 14.73 3.43
N THR A 88 -0.05 13.85 2.58
CA THR A 88 -1.23 13.04 2.92
C THR A 88 -0.98 12.17 4.15
N LEU A 89 0.18 11.54 4.24
CA LEU A 89 0.55 10.72 5.39
C LEU A 89 0.70 11.54 6.67
N ARG A 90 1.27 12.75 6.54
CA ARG A 90 1.44 13.65 7.69
C ARG A 90 0.11 14.05 8.29
N GLU A 91 -0.89 14.30 7.47
CA GLU A 91 -2.23 14.71 7.90
C GLU A 91 -3.07 13.57 8.45
N ASN A 92 -2.75 12.33 8.07
CA ASN A 92 -3.52 11.16 8.49
C ASN A 92 -3.17 10.76 9.93
N GLN A 93 -4.14 10.19 10.61
CA GLN A 93 -4.01 9.80 12.04
C GLN A 93 -3.15 8.56 12.27
N THR A 94 -2.95 7.75 11.26
CA THR A 94 -2.18 6.51 11.39
C THR A 94 -0.73 6.82 11.75
N LYS A 95 -0.20 6.14 12.76
CA LYS A 95 1.14 6.42 13.27
C LYS A 95 2.22 5.50 12.69
N ASN A 96 1.87 4.29 12.33
CA ASN A 96 2.85 3.31 11.85
C ASN A 96 2.87 3.28 10.33
N ILE A 97 4.01 3.64 9.76
CA ILE A 97 4.18 3.73 8.31
C ILE A 97 5.39 2.92 7.89
N VAL A 98 5.20 2.02 6.93
CA VAL A 98 6.27 1.19 6.39
C VAL A 98 6.46 1.55 4.91
N PHE A 99 7.63 2.04 4.56
CA PHE A 99 7.99 2.30 3.17
C PHE A 99 8.63 1.04 2.59
N VAL A 100 8.11 0.58 1.46
CA VAL A 100 8.59 -0.61 0.77
C VAL A 100 9.19 -0.22 -0.57
N GLY A 101 10.45 -0.55 -0.79
CA GLY A 101 11.12 -0.25 -2.05
C GLY A 101 12.63 -0.32 -1.94
N ASN A 102 13.30 -0.18 -3.08
CA ASN A 102 14.75 -0.34 -3.17
C ASN A 102 15.56 0.95 -3.10
N ASN A 103 14.94 2.10 -3.37
CA ASN A 103 15.64 3.38 -3.46
C ASN A 103 15.03 4.41 -2.51
N VAL A 104 14.88 4.04 -1.27
CA VAL A 104 14.26 4.91 -0.28
C VAL A 104 15.35 5.69 0.46
N ARG A 105 15.22 7.01 0.47
CA ARG A 105 16.07 7.85 1.32
C ARG A 105 15.47 7.86 2.73
N ALA A 106 15.84 6.87 3.49
CA ALA A 106 15.25 6.60 4.80
C ALA A 106 15.29 7.80 5.74
N GLU A 107 16.43 8.44 5.85
CA GLU A 107 16.62 9.56 6.76
C GLU A 107 15.74 10.75 6.41
N ALA A 108 15.64 11.08 5.11
CA ALA A 108 14.83 12.18 4.64
C ALA A 108 13.34 11.92 4.88
N LEU A 109 12.88 10.71 4.61
CA LEU A 109 11.49 10.33 4.83
C LEU A 109 11.12 10.35 6.30
N ALA A 110 11.98 9.84 7.17
CA ALA A 110 11.75 9.87 8.61
C ALA A 110 11.71 11.31 9.14
N ALA A 111 12.56 12.17 8.60
CA ALA A 111 12.59 13.59 8.99
C ALA A 111 11.32 14.33 8.59
N ASP A 112 10.71 13.96 7.46
CA ASP A 112 9.46 14.56 6.99
C ASP A 112 8.23 14.08 7.78
N LEU A 113 8.35 12.99 8.55
CA LEU A 113 7.27 12.41 9.34
C LEU A 113 7.71 12.24 10.80
N PRO A 114 8.05 13.35 11.50
CA PRO A 114 8.65 13.26 12.85
C PRO A 114 7.72 12.69 13.92
N GLU A 115 6.42 12.76 13.71
CA GLU A 115 5.43 12.24 14.66
C GLU A 115 4.99 10.80 14.36
N LYS A 116 5.57 10.19 13.35
CA LYS A 116 5.21 8.85 12.90
C LYS A 116 6.29 7.83 13.23
N ASN A 117 5.88 6.60 13.44
CA ASN A 117 6.79 5.47 13.53
C ASN A 117 7.06 4.99 12.11
N VAL A 118 8.22 5.32 11.57
CA VAL A 118 8.57 5.03 10.18
C VAL A 118 9.55 3.87 10.12
N LEU A 119 9.17 2.85 9.37
CA LEU A 119 10.00 1.68 9.12
C LEU A 119 10.26 1.54 7.62
N PHE A 120 11.31 0.87 7.26
CA PHE A 120 11.70 0.65 5.88
C PHE A 120 11.85 -0.83 5.61
N ALA A 121 11.25 -1.30 4.52
CA ALA A 121 11.36 -2.68 4.08
C ALA A 121 11.86 -2.68 2.63
N PHE A 122 12.82 -3.55 2.34
CA PHE A 122 13.33 -3.70 0.99
C PHE A 122 12.65 -4.88 0.32
N ALA A 123 12.21 -4.67 -0.92
CA ALA A 123 11.63 -5.75 -1.69
C ALA A 123 12.76 -6.69 -2.12
N SER A 124 12.61 -7.96 -1.81
CA SER A 124 13.50 -8.97 -2.35
C SER A 124 13.05 -9.33 -3.77
N SER A 125 13.97 -9.27 -4.66
CA SER A 125 13.69 -9.60 -6.05
C SER A 125 13.66 -11.13 -6.25
#